data_fce9423013d4e18531bf4101576e8b8a
#
_entry.id   fce9423013d4e18531bf4101576e8b8a
#
_cell.length_a   1.000
_cell.length_b   1.000
_cell.length_c   1.000
_cell.angle_alpha   90.00
_cell.angle_beta   90.00
_cell.angle_gamma   90.00
#
_symmetry.space_group_name_H-M   'P 1'
#
loop_
_entity.id
_entity.type
_entity.pdbx_description
1 polymer ?
#
loop_
_entity_poly.entity_id
_entity_poly.type
_entity_poly.pdbx_seq_one_letter_code
_entity_poly.pdbx_strand_id
1 'polypeptide(L)'
;ELIIIGHSQGSLVGMIAAQEKSVSKFISLAGAGQEIDDVVIDQLKKQSPALVENARKSFDDIRVNGLAQNYSPFLAAIFRPSLQPFMISWMNYNPQIEIAKLTIPVLIINGNNDLQVQVSEAEKLKNAKPDAVLVIIPNMNHLFKEIKGGLIENQKSYNDEGLPIMKKLINTIKSVILK
;
A
#
# COMPACT_ATOMS: atom_id res chain seq x y z
N GLU A 1 -14.81 0.14 -21.62
CA GLU A 1 -14.77 -0.11 -20.17
C GLU A 1 -13.42 0.37 -19.63
N LEU A 2 -13.41 1.25 -18.63
CA LEU A 2 -12.19 1.73 -17.98
C LEU A 2 -12.01 1.01 -16.65
N ILE A 3 -10.89 0.32 -16.47
CA ILE A 3 -10.53 -0.39 -15.24
C ILE A 3 -9.26 0.24 -14.69
N ILE A 4 -9.25 0.59 -13.41
CA ILE A 4 -8.06 1.10 -12.74
C ILE A 4 -7.44 -0.02 -11.92
N ILE A 5 -6.12 -0.20 -12.06
CA ILE A 5 -5.31 -1.10 -11.25
C ILE A 5 -4.27 -0.24 -10.53
N GLY A 6 -4.29 -0.24 -9.20
CA GLY A 6 -3.35 0.50 -8.38
C GLY A 6 -2.46 -0.42 -7.55
N HIS A 7 -1.13 -0.23 -7.59
CA HIS A 7 -0.17 -0.99 -6.80
C HIS A 7 0.42 -0.13 -5.67
N SER A 8 0.49 -0.69 -4.47
CA SER A 8 1.10 -0.02 -3.32
C SER A 8 0.47 1.37 -3.07
N GLN A 9 1.24 2.44 -3.05
CA GLN A 9 0.72 3.82 -3.01
C GLN A 9 -0.28 4.10 -4.16
N GLY A 10 -0.03 3.54 -5.34
CA GLY A 10 -0.93 3.65 -6.49
C GLY A 10 -2.32 3.07 -6.22
N SER A 11 -2.48 2.22 -5.21
CA SER A 11 -3.80 1.76 -4.77
C SER A 11 -4.64 2.92 -4.22
N LEU A 12 -4.09 3.75 -3.34
CA LEU A 12 -4.80 4.93 -2.83
C LEU A 12 -5.11 5.93 -3.95
N VAL A 13 -4.14 6.22 -4.81
CA VAL A 13 -4.33 7.10 -5.98
C VAL A 13 -5.43 6.53 -6.88
N GLY A 14 -5.41 5.22 -7.10
CA GLY A 14 -6.42 4.50 -7.88
C GLY A 14 -7.81 4.54 -7.24
N MET A 15 -7.92 4.43 -5.91
CA MET A 15 -9.20 4.57 -5.19
C MET A 15 -9.82 5.95 -5.43
N ILE A 16 -9.00 7.01 -5.37
CA ILE A 16 -9.47 8.39 -5.61
C ILE A 16 -9.90 8.55 -7.08
N ALA A 17 -9.08 8.11 -8.03
CA ALA A 17 -9.38 8.19 -9.45
C ALA A 17 -10.59 7.33 -9.85
N ALA A 18 -10.81 6.21 -9.15
CA ALA A 18 -11.94 5.30 -9.43
C ALA A 18 -13.31 5.84 -8.97
N GLN A 19 -13.37 7.00 -8.31
CA GLN A 19 -14.62 7.69 -8.01
C GLN A 19 -15.21 8.39 -9.26
N GLU A 20 -14.44 8.49 -10.35
CA GLU A 20 -14.92 9.03 -11.62
C GLU A 20 -15.95 8.09 -12.28
N LYS A 21 -17.03 8.66 -12.80
CA LYS A 21 -18.17 7.91 -13.37
C LYS A 21 -17.81 7.02 -14.57
N SER A 22 -16.70 7.31 -15.26
CA SER A 22 -16.22 6.52 -16.39
C SER A 22 -15.54 5.23 -16.00
N VAL A 23 -15.18 5.07 -14.72
CA VAL A 23 -14.50 3.86 -14.23
C VAL A 23 -15.52 2.79 -13.89
N SER A 24 -15.30 1.59 -14.39
CA SER A 24 -16.21 0.45 -14.23
C SER A 24 -15.78 -0.55 -13.17
N LYS A 25 -14.48 -0.65 -12.89
CA LYS A 25 -13.91 -1.58 -11.89
C LYS A 25 -12.63 -1.00 -11.29
N PHE A 26 -12.33 -1.37 -10.05
CA PHE A 26 -11.07 -1.04 -9.40
C PHE A 26 -10.37 -2.28 -8.85
N ILE A 27 -9.05 -2.36 -9.02
CA ILE A 27 -8.21 -3.46 -8.50
C ILE A 27 -7.09 -2.85 -7.66
N SER A 28 -7.09 -3.16 -6.36
CA SER A 28 -6.02 -2.82 -5.42
C SER A 28 -5.01 -3.96 -5.33
N LEU A 29 -3.76 -3.68 -5.63
CA LEU A 29 -2.65 -4.64 -5.51
C LEU A 29 -1.72 -4.17 -4.39
N ALA A 30 -1.59 -4.94 -3.31
CA ALA A 30 -0.74 -4.63 -2.17
C ALA A 30 -0.91 -3.17 -1.66
N GLY A 31 -2.15 -2.70 -1.60
CA GLY A 31 -2.49 -1.37 -1.11
C GLY A 31 -2.59 -1.33 0.40
N ALA A 32 -2.13 -0.22 1.01
CA ALA A 32 -2.31 0.02 2.44
C ALA A 32 -3.78 0.29 2.79
N GLY A 33 -4.20 -0.16 3.96
CA GLY A 33 -5.55 0.03 4.50
C GLY A 33 -5.61 1.06 5.64
N GLN A 34 -4.51 1.78 5.89
CA GLN A 34 -4.44 2.85 6.89
C GLN A 34 -3.67 4.05 6.36
N GLU A 35 -3.70 5.17 7.08
CA GLU A 35 -2.97 6.37 6.73
C GLU A 35 -1.47 6.11 6.65
N ILE A 36 -0.77 6.86 5.81
CA ILE A 36 0.65 6.57 5.50
C ILE A 36 1.55 6.70 6.71
N ASP A 37 1.29 7.63 7.62
CA ASP A 37 2.06 7.78 8.84
C ASP A 37 1.95 6.53 9.73
N ASP A 38 0.77 5.93 9.88
CA ASP A 38 0.60 4.69 10.62
C ASP A 38 1.29 3.50 9.94
N VAL A 39 1.22 3.41 8.60
CA VAL A 39 1.96 2.40 7.83
C VAL A 39 3.46 2.49 8.09
N VAL A 40 4.02 3.70 8.02
CA VAL A 40 5.46 3.94 8.25
C VAL A 40 5.84 3.60 9.69
N ILE A 41 5.04 3.99 10.67
CA ILE A 41 5.28 3.66 12.08
C ILE A 41 5.27 2.14 12.30
N ASP A 42 4.33 1.41 11.71
CA ASP A 42 4.26 -0.05 11.84
C ASP A 42 5.43 -0.75 11.15
N GLN A 43 5.93 -0.22 10.04
CA GLN A 43 7.17 -0.69 9.40
C GLN A 43 8.39 -0.43 10.30
N LEU A 44 8.53 0.78 10.86
CA LEU A 44 9.62 1.15 11.74
C LEU A 44 9.65 0.32 13.04
N LYS A 45 8.50 0.01 13.63
CA LYS A 45 8.42 -0.89 14.80
C LYS A 45 9.11 -2.23 14.56
N LYS A 46 9.07 -2.73 13.33
CA LYS A 46 9.68 -4.02 12.96
C LYS A 46 11.15 -3.90 12.52
N GLN A 47 11.47 -2.84 11.79
CA GLN A 47 12.76 -2.71 11.11
C GLN A 47 13.76 -1.84 11.88
N SER A 48 13.29 -0.81 12.59
CA SER A 48 14.11 0.20 13.27
C SER A 48 13.37 0.81 14.45
N PRO A 49 13.09 0.03 15.54
CA PRO A 49 12.26 0.48 16.66
C PRO A 49 12.75 1.79 17.31
N ALA A 50 14.06 2.02 17.31
CA ALA A 50 14.66 3.24 17.88
C ALA A 50 14.24 4.54 17.16
N LEU A 51 13.72 4.44 15.93
CA LEU A 51 13.29 5.60 15.14
C LEU A 51 11.80 5.91 15.27
N VAL A 52 11.01 5.04 15.91
CA VAL A 52 9.54 5.14 15.97
C VAL A 52 9.09 6.45 16.63
N GLU A 53 9.65 6.79 17.78
CA GLU A 53 9.27 7.99 18.52
C GLU A 53 9.58 9.27 17.72
N ASN A 54 10.78 9.35 17.13
CA ASN A 54 11.17 10.49 16.30
C ASN A 54 10.31 10.60 15.04
N ALA A 55 9.99 9.47 14.39
CA ALA A 55 9.11 9.45 13.22
C ALA A 55 7.69 9.92 13.58
N ARG A 56 7.10 9.41 14.67
CA ARG A 56 5.76 9.83 15.11
C ARG A 56 5.73 11.33 15.38
N LYS A 57 6.69 11.82 16.18
CA LYS A 57 6.80 13.26 16.44
C LYS A 57 6.92 14.07 15.14
N SER A 58 7.70 13.61 14.18
CA SER A 58 7.87 14.31 12.90
C SER A 58 6.58 14.34 12.07
N PHE A 59 5.79 13.26 12.07
CA PHE A 59 4.47 13.26 11.44
C PHE A 59 3.50 14.21 12.15
N ASP A 60 3.50 14.23 13.49
CA ASP A 60 2.68 15.16 14.27
C ASP A 60 3.07 16.61 14.01
N ASP A 61 4.38 16.92 13.96
CA ASP A 61 4.89 18.24 13.61
C ASP A 61 4.43 18.68 12.19
N ILE A 62 4.47 17.77 11.20
CA ILE A 62 3.93 18.04 9.85
C ILE A 62 2.44 18.33 9.92
N ARG A 63 1.67 17.52 10.66
CA ARG A 63 0.21 17.64 10.74
C ARG A 63 -0.23 18.94 11.39
N VAL A 64 0.49 19.38 12.42
CA VAL A 64 0.15 20.59 13.20
C VAL A 64 0.76 21.85 12.60
N ASN A 65 2.02 21.80 12.19
CA ASN A 65 2.82 22.95 11.81
C ASN A 65 3.12 23.05 10.31
N GLY A 66 2.73 22.03 9.52
CA GLY A 66 3.07 21.93 8.10
C GLY A 66 4.54 21.63 7.81
N LEU A 67 5.36 21.38 8.87
CA LEU A 67 6.80 21.20 8.73
C LEU A 67 7.37 20.39 9.89
N ALA A 68 8.20 19.37 9.58
CA ALA A 68 9.07 18.69 10.54
C ALA A 68 10.52 19.14 10.33
N GLN A 69 11.14 19.74 11.36
CA GLN A 69 12.54 20.22 11.30
C GLN A 69 13.49 19.27 12.04
N ASN A 70 13.04 18.65 13.12
CA ASN A 70 13.87 17.88 14.05
C ASN A 70 13.74 16.36 13.83
N TYR A 71 13.73 15.91 12.59
CA TYR A 71 13.72 14.48 12.26
C TYR A 71 15.14 13.89 12.26
N SER A 72 15.23 12.60 12.56
CA SER A 72 16.49 11.86 12.48
C SER A 72 17.03 11.85 11.04
N PRO A 73 18.36 12.03 10.81
CA PRO A 73 18.96 11.88 9.48
C PRO A 73 18.64 10.54 8.80
N PHE A 74 18.45 9.46 9.57
CA PHE A 74 18.03 8.16 9.04
C PHE A 74 16.60 8.16 8.47
N LEU A 75 15.80 9.16 8.80
CA LEU A 75 14.45 9.36 8.27
C LEU A 75 14.38 10.38 7.13
N ALA A 76 15.52 10.85 6.62
CA ALA A 76 15.57 11.86 5.56
C ALA A 76 14.87 11.39 4.26
N ALA A 77 14.82 10.09 4.00
CA ALA A 77 14.05 9.53 2.87
C ALA A 77 12.55 9.82 2.96
N ILE A 78 12.03 10.17 4.14
CA ILE A 78 10.62 10.47 4.41
C ILE A 78 10.42 11.95 4.70
N PHE A 79 11.29 12.57 5.52
CA PHE A 79 11.07 13.89 6.09
C PHE A 79 11.96 15.01 5.51
N ARG A 80 12.84 14.74 4.52
CA ARG A 80 13.60 15.84 3.89
C ARG A 80 12.65 16.92 3.36
N PRO A 81 13.01 18.22 3.42
CA PRO A 81 12.10 19.33 3.12
C PRO A 81 11.38 19.20 1.76
N SER A 82 12.08 18.69 0.74
CA SER A 82 11.50 18.52 -0.60
C SER A 82 10.38 17.47 -0.69
N LEU A 83 10.27 16.55 0.30
CA LEU A 83 9.22 15.52 0.35
C LEU A 83 8.05 15.89 1.28
N GLN A 84 8.23 16.82 2.19
CA GLN A 84 7.18 17.13 3.17
C GLN A 84 5.87 17.61 2.55
N PRO A 85 5.84 18.45 1.50
CA PRO A 85 4.59 18.80 0.83
C PRO A 85 3.84 17.59 0.27
N PHE A 86 4.58 16.62 -0.27
CA PHE A 86 4.01 15.36 -0.73
C PHE A 86 3.45 14.51 0.42
N MET A 87 4.18 14.40 1.53
CA MET A 87 3.73 13.68 2.72
C MET A 87 2.47 14.31 3.32
N ILE A 88 2.41 15.65 3.41
CA ILE A 88 1.21 16.39 3.82
C ILE A 88 0.01 16.00 2.95
N SER A 89 0.20 16.05 1.64
CA SER A 89 -0.86 15.65 0.70
C SER A 89 -1.31 14.21 0.90
N TRP A 90 -0.37 13.28 1.09
CA TRP A 90 -0.68 11.86 1.28
C TRP A 90 -1.42 11.60 2.59
N MET A 91 -1.00 12.22 3.71
CA MET A 91 -1.61 12.09 5.04
C MET A 91 -3.06 12.62 5.12
N ASN A 92 -3.52 13.37 4.11
CA ASN A 92 -4.90 13.84 4.04
C ASN A 92 -5.91 12.76 3.62
N TYR A 93 -5.43 11.58 3.22
CA TYR A 93 -6.28 10.53 2.69
C TYR A 93 -6.20 9.27 3.55
N ASN A 94 -7.36 8.82 4.02
CA ASN A 94 -7.50 7.52 4.68
C ASN A 94 -8.01 6.49 3.67
N PRO A 95 -7.22 5.42 3.35
CA PRO A 95 -7.62 4.43 2.35
C PRO A 95 -8.94 3.73 2.64
N GLN A 96 -9.30 3.53 3.92
CA GLN A 96 -10.58 2.92 4.30
C GLN A 96 -11.76 3.83 3.93
N ILE A 97 -11.59 5.15 4.11
CA ILE A 97 -12.61 6.13 3.73
C ILE A 97 -12.72 6.18 2.19
N GLU A 98 -11.59 6.18 1.50
CA GLU A 98 -11.60 6.32 0.03
C GLU A 98 -12.19 5.07 -0.65
N ILE A 99 -11.84 3.87 -0.21
CA ILE A 99 -12.39 2.64 -0.80
C ILE A 99 -13.89 2.48 -0.52
N ALA A 100 -14.36 2.95 0.64
CA ALA A 100 -15.78 2.89 1.01
C ALA A 100 -16.68 3.78 0.09
N LYS A 101 -16.12 4.82 -0.53
CA LYS A 101 -16.84 5.69 -1.46
C LYS A 101 -17.12 5.02 -2.81
N LEU A 102 -16.38 3.95 -3.17
CA LEU A 102 -16.51 3.30 -4.46
C LEU A 102 -17.84 2.55 -4.55
N THR A 103 -18.62 2.82 -5.60
CA THR A 103 -19.89 2.13 -5.89
C THR A 103 -19.73 1.03 -6.96
N ILE A 104 -18.53 0.90 -7.52
CA ILE A 104 -18.14 -0.06 -8.54
C ILE A 104 -17.57 -1.34 -7.92
N PRO A 105 -17.50 -2.47 -8.66
CA PRO A 105 -16.82 -3.68 -8.22
C PRO A 105 -15.36 -3.43 -7.88
N VAL A 106 -14.93 -3.95 -6.72
CA VAL A 106 -13.55 -3.83 -6.21
C VAL A 106 -12.95 -5.20 -5.96
N LEU A 107 -11.72 -5.40 -6.47
CA LEU A 107 -10.88 -6.55 -6.15
C LEU A 107 -9.66 -6.08 -5.34
N ILE A 108 -9.44 -6.68 -4.18
CA ILE A 108 -8.29 -6.43 -3.32
C ILE A 108 -7.39 -7.66 -3.37
N ILE A 109 -6.14 -7.49 -3.76
CA ILE A 109 -5.15 -8.59 -3.82
C ILE A 109 -3.95 -8.23 -2.97
N ASN A 110 -3.53 -9.14 -2.10
CA ASN A 110 -2.26 -9.02 -1.36
C ASN A 110 -1.51 -10.36 -1.32
N GLY A 111 -0.22 -10.31 -1.07
CA GLY A 111 0.60 -11.48 -0.82
C GLY A 111 0.88 -11.68 0.66
N ASN A 112 0.92 -12.94 1.13
CA ASN A 112 1.24 -13.19 2.54
C ASN A 112 2.74 -13.13 2.87
N ASN A 113 3.61 -12.97 1.85
CA ASN A 113 5.04 -12.73 2.00
C ASN A 113 5.43 -11.26 1.71
N ASP A 114 4.46 -10.36 1.67
CA ASP A 114 4.71 -8.94 1.48
C ASP A 114 5.40 -8.35 2.72
N LEU A 115 6.62 -7.80 2.53
CA LEU A 115 7.40 -7.17 3.60
C LEU A 115 7.04 -5.70 3.84
N GLN A 116 6.32 -5.07 2.90
CA GLN A 116 5.98 -3.65 2.96
C GLN A 116 4.54 -3.44 3.42
N VAL A 117 3.59 -4.18 2.83
CA VAL A 117 2.17 -4.07 3.12
C VAL A 117 1.65 -5.41 3.62
N GLN A 118 1.34 -5.49 4.90
CA GLN A 118 0.88 -6.70 5.56
C GLN A 118 -0.51 -7.12 5.08
N VAL A 119 -0.85 -8.41 5.21
CA VAL A 119 -2.20 -8.93 4.93
C VAL A 119 -3.28 -8.17 5.70
N SER A 120 -2.98 -7.76 6.93
CA SER A 120 -3.90 -6.96 7.75
C SER A 120 -4.33 -5.65 7.10
N GLU A 121 -3.50 -5.07 6.22
CA GLU A 121 -3.87 -3.86 5.47
C GLU A 121 -4.97 -4.16 4.43
N ALA A 122 -4.84 -5.28 3.72
CA ALA A 122 -5.88 -5.74 2.80
C ALA A 122 -7.19 -6.10 3.53
N GLU A 123 -7.09 -6.65 4.74
CA GLU A 123 -8.24 -6.93 5.60
C GLU A 123 -8.94 -5.65 6.07
N LYS A 124 -8.20 -4.58 6.42
CA LYS A 124 -8.75 -3.27 6.73
C LYS A 124 -9.55 -2.70 5.55
N LEU A 125 -9.01 -2.80 4.32
CA LEU A 125 -9.71 -2.37 3.11
C LEU A 125 -10.98 -3.20 2.88
N LYS A 126 -10.92 -4.52 3.06
CA LYS A 126 -12.07 -5.42 2.93
C LYS A 126 -13.15 -5.10 3.96
N ASN A 127 -12.77 -4.80 5.20
CA ASN A 127 -13.72 -4.42 6.25
C ASN A 127 -14.42 -3.08 5.94
N ALA A 128 -13.67 -2.12 5.36
CA ALA A 128 -14.24 -0.83 4.94
C ALA A 128 -15.13 -0.95 3.67
N LYS A 129 -14.93 -1.97 2.84
CA LYS A 129 -15.69 -2.26 1.63
C LYS A 129 -16.14 -3.73 1.62
N PRO A 130 -17.21 -4.09 2.36
CA PRO A 130 -17.60 -5.49 2.58
C PRO A 130 -17.99 -6.26 1.32
N ASP A 131 -18.43 -5.60 0.26
CA ASP A 131 -18.78 -6.19 -1.03
C ASP A 131 -17.56 -6.37 -1.97
N ALA A 132 -16.38 -5.80 -1.62
CA ALA A 132 -15.15 -6.07 -2.36
C ALA A 132 -14.74 -7.54 -2.29
N VAL A 133 -14.12 -8.06 -3.33
CA VAL A 133 -13.52 -9.40 -3.32
C VAL A 133 -12.09 -9.28 -2.77
N LEU A 134 -11.76 -10.05 -1.73
CA LEU A 134 -10.39 -10.13 -1.18
C LEU A 134 -9.74 -11.44 -1.60
N VAL A 135 -8.52 -11.35 -2.14
CA VAL A 135 -7.70 -12.51 -2.51
C VAL A 135 -6.30 -12.39 -1.90
N ILE A 136 -5.94 -13.29 -1.00
CA ILE A 136 -4.58 -13.41 -0.49
C ILE A 136 -3.86 -14.51 -1.28
N ILE A 137 -2.74 -14.15 -1.92
CA ILE A 137 -1.93 -15.08 -2.71
C ILE A 137 -0.79 -15.61 -1.84
N PRO A 138 -0.75 -16.92 -1.54
CA PRO A 138 0.33 -17.52 -0.77
C PRO A 138 1.69 -17.32 -1.44
N ASN A 139 2.71 -17.08 -0.64
CA ASN A 139 4.10 -16.89 -1.04
C ASN A 139 4.36 -15.68 -1.96
N MET A 140 3.38 -14.83 -2.24
CA MET A 140 3.57 -13.64 -3.04
C MET A 140 4.14 -12.51 -2.19
N ASN A 141 5.21 -11.86 -2.69
CA ASN A 141 5.77 -10.67 -2.08
C ASN A 141 5.20 -9.37 -2.68
N HIS A 142 5.72 -8.22 -2.23
CA HIS A 142 5.27 -6.89 -2.69
C HIS A 142 5.46 -6.64 -4.19
N LEU A 143 6.47 -7.26 -4.80
CA LEU A 143 6.76 -7.20 -6.24
C LEU A 143 6.12 -8.33 -7.04
N PHE A 144 5.13 -9.02 -6.43
CA PHE A 144 4.36 -10.08 -7.06
C PHE A 144 5.16 -11.33 -7.45
N LYS A 145 6.33 -11.51 -6.84
CA LYS A 145 7.21 -12.66 -7.06
C LYS A 145 6.90 -13.77 -6.05
N GLU A 146 7.05 -15.03 -6.47
CA GLU A 146 6.89 -16.19 -5.58
C GLU A 146 8.15 -16.36 -4.73
N ILE A 147 7.98 -16.32 -3.40
CA ILE A 147 9.06 -16.50 -2.42
C ILE A 147 8.68 -17.66 -1.51
N LYS A 148 9.41 -18.75 -1.60
CA LYS A 148 9.21 -19.97 -0.80
C LYS A 148 10.15 -20.05 0.40
N GLY A 149 11.25 -19.31 0.36
CA GLY A 149 12.22 -19.22 1.44
C GLY A 149 11.92 -18.11 2.45
N GLY A 150 12.91 -17.83 3.29
CA GLY A 150 12.79 -16.85 4.37
C GLY A 150 13.04 -15.39 3.93
N LEU A 151 13.21 -14.55 4.96
CA LEU A 151 13.39 -13.10 4.80
C LEU A 151 14.52 -12.72 3.85
N ILE A 152 15.66 -13.41 3.91
CA ILE A 152 16.84 -13.11 3.07
C ILE A 152 16.54 -13.34 1.58
N GLU A 153 15.85 -14.43 1.23
CA GLU A 153 15.42 -14.69 -0.14
C GLU A 153 14.45 -13.60 -0.62
N ASN A 154 13.48 -13.27 0.23
CA ASN A 154 12.51 -12.23 -0.09
C ASN A 154 13.19 -10.87 -0.36
N GLN A 155 14.12 -10.44 0.50
CA GLN A 155 14.87 -9.20 0.30
C GLN A 155 15.70 -9.22 -0.99
N LYS A 156 16.38 -10.32 -1.30
CA LYS A 156 17.17 -10.47 -2.54
C LYS A 156 16.30 -10.38 -3.79
N SER A 157 15.08 -10.89 -3.74
CA SER A 157 14.15 -10.88 -4.87
C SER A 157 13.75 -9.49 -5.36
N TYR A 158 13.91 -8.46 -4.53
CA TYR A 158 13.62 -7.07 -4.91
C TYR A 158 14.56 -6.55 -6.00
N ASN A 159 15.78 -7.09 -6.07
CA ASN A 159 16.78 -6.72 -7.06
C ASN A 159 17.00 -7.81 -8.13
N ASP A 160 16.15 -8.83 -8.16
CA ASP A 160 16.24 -9.93 -9.13
C ASP A 160 15.20 -9.73 -10.25
N GLU A 161 15.66 -9.19 -11.37
CA GLU A 161 14.84 -8.95 -12.54
C GLU A 161 14.43 -10.25 -13.27
N GLY A 162 15.15 -11.36 -13.03
CA GLY A 162 14.87 -12.66 -13.65
C GLY A 162 13.67 -13.39 -13.05
N LEU A 163 13.22 -13.00 -11.84
CA LEU A 163 12.06 -13.62 -11.22
C LEU A 163 10.75 -13.15 -11.86
N PRO A 164 9.92 -14.07 -12.37
CA PRO A 164 8.66 -13.71 -13.02
C PRO A 164 7.59 -13.29 -12.02
N ILE A 165 6.64 -12.49 -12.47
CA ILE A 165 5.38 -12.25 -11.76
C ILE A 165 4.59 -13.56 -11.65
N MET A 166 3.97 -13.80 -10.51
CA MET A 166 3.21 -15.02 -10.25
C MET A 166 2.02 -15.15 -11.22
N LYS A 167 1.95 -16.30 -11.89
CA LYS A 167 0.81 -16.65 -12.78
C LYS A 167 -0.53 -16.57 -12.07
N LYS A 168 -0.59 -16.90 -10.78
CA LYS A 168 -1.81 -16.81 -9.96
C LYS A 168 -2.36 -15.38 -9.93
N LEU A 169 -1.50 -14.37 -9.76
CA LEU A 169 -1.91 -12.96 -9.81
C LEU A 169 -2.53 -12.61 -11.16
N ILE A 170 -1.82 -12.95 -12.26
CA ILE A 170 -2.28 -12.66 -13.61
C ILE A 170 -3.65 -13.29 -13.86
N ASN A 171 -3.83 -14.56 -13.49
CA ASN A 171 -5.10 -15.28 -13.68
C ASN A 171 -6.23 -14.69 -12.82
N THR A 172 -5.93 -14.25 -11.59
CA THR A 172 -6.90 -13.60 -10.72
C THR A 172 -7.38 -12.27 -11.33
N ILE A 173 -6.45 -11.44 -11.81
CA ILE A 173 -6.79 -10.17 -12.48
C ILE A 173 -7.62 -10.44 -13.74
N LYS A 174 -7.19 -11.35 -14.60
CA LYS A 174 -7.93 -11.72 -15.83
C LYS A 174 -9.35 -12.17 -15.54
N SER A 175 -9.59 -12.92 -14.48
CA SER A 175 -10.92 -13.41 -14.11
C SER A 175 -11.93 -12.30 -13.79
N VAL A 176 -11.45 -11.10 -13.46
CA VAL A 176 -12.29 -9.91 -13.18
C VAL A 176 -12.40 -9.00 -14.39
N ILE A 177 -11.32 -8.87 -15.18
CA ILE A 177 -11.31 -8.00 -16.37
C ILE A 177 -12.14 -8.58 -17.51
N LEU A 178 -12.15 -9.91 -17.67
CA LEU A 178 -12.80 -10.59 -18.80
C LEU A 178 -14.26 -11.00 -18.52
N LYS A 179 -14.82 -10.58 -17.39
CA LYS A 179 -16.24 -10.72 -17.05
C LYS A 179 -16.98 -9.41 -17.26
#